data_6698c8925a3b5f2beb0dde2a2a480014
#
_entry.id   6698c8925a3b5f2beb0dde2a2a480014
#
_cell.length_a   1.000
_cell.length_b   1.000
_cell.length_c   1.000
_cell.angle_alpha   90.00
_cell.angle_beta   90.00
_cell.angle_gamma   90.00
#
_symmetry.space_group_name_H-M   'P 1'
#
loop_
_entity.id
_entity.type
_entity.pdbx_description
1 polymer ?
#
loop_
_entity_poly.entity_id
_entity_poly.type
_entity_poly.pdbx_seq_one_letter_code
_entity_poly.pdbx_strand_id
1 'polypeptide(L)'
;MASKSDKPGNPSKSGFFVTGTDTEVGKTLISGALIIQLKKQHAVVAGFKPVVAGMSLISGKWCNEDLLALSSVMNYKPQEDFLDICPYQLSTPAAPHLVAKESNIHLDYEVMLNVFKKVHEKSDAIVVEGVGGFKVPFHDGKTSADFAQDIGLPVVLVVGMRLGCINHALLTAEAIQSRGLRLAGWVANTTGPMTLLQENIATLEQLIPAPLLGVIPELPKEFVQVPYGISAMEKAASYLKNVS
;
A
#
# COMPACT_ATOMS: atom_id res chain seq x y z
N MET A 1 -28.58 38.46 -4.80
CA MET A 1 -27.43 37.81 -4.13
C MET A 1 -27.96 36.67 -3.33
N ALA A 2 -27.88 35.45 -3.86
CA ALA A 2 -28.34 34.24 -3.20
C ALA A 2 -27.11 33.52 -2.62
N SER A 3 -27.10 33.33 -1.29
CA SER A 3 -26.05 32.63 -0.58
C SER A 3 -26.04 31.15 -0.99
N LYS A 4 -24.90 30.68 -1.49
CA LYS A 4 -24.66 29.25 -1.64
C LYS A 4 -24.62 28.63 -0.23
N SER A 5 -25.60 27.79 0.06
CA SER A 5 -25.59 26.93 1.24
C SER A 5 -24.48 25.90 1.07
N ASP A 6 -23.42 26.01 1.85
CA ASP A 6 -22.44 24.93 2.05
C ASP A 6 -23.17 23.71 2.59
N LYS A 7 -23.30 22.67 1.78
CA LYS A 7 -23.68 21.35 2.27
C LYS A 7 -22.56 20.88 3.18
N PRO A 8 -22.85 20.35 4.39
CA PRO A 8 -21.83 19.73 5.22
C PRO A 8 -21.17 18.62 4.41
N GLY A 9 -19.86 18.78 4.15
CA GLY A 9 -19.06 17.78 3.48
C GLY A 9 -19.18 16.46 4.22
N ASN A 10 -19.50 15.41 3.49
CA ASN A 10 -19.41 14.04 4.01
C ASN A 10 -18.02 13.88 4.64
N PRO A 11 -17.87 13.43 5.91
CA PRO A 11 -16.55 13.29 6.51
C PRO A 11 -15.69 12.46 5.55
N SER A 12 -14.54 13.01 5.17
CA SER A 12 -13.63 12.31 4.25
C SER A 12 -13.32 10.95 4.87
N LYS A 13 -13.72 9.87 4.18
CA LYS A 13 -13.47 8.50 4.66
C LYS A 13 -11.99 8.31 4.90
N SER A 14 -11.64 7.69 6.01
CA SER A 14 -10.26 7.43 6.41
C SER A 14 -9.59 6.43 5.47
N GLY A 15 -8.29 6.58 5.24
CA GLY A 15 -7.54 5.61 4.48
C GLY A 15 -6.16 6.08 4.08
N PHE A 16 -5.40 5.15 3.51
CA PHE A 16 -4.03 5.40 3.07
C PHE A 16 -3.73 4.71 1.75
N PHE A 17 -2.90 5.36 0.92
CA PHE A 17 -2.19 4.71 -0.16
C PHE A 17 -0.80 4.34 0.32
N VAL A 18 -0.49 3.04 0.37
CA VAL A 18 0.81 2.53 0.80
C VAL A 18 1.69 2.31 -0.41
N THR A 19 2.81 3.01 -0.47
CA THR A 19 3.84 2.79 -1.48
C THR A 19 5.18 2.44 -0.84
N GLY A 20 6.12 2.00 -1.64
CA GLY A 20 7.46 1.69 -1.17
C GLY A 20 8.54 2.37 -1.99
N THR A 21 9.74 2.43 -1.43
CA THR A 21 10.94 2.86 -2.16
C THR A 21 11.33 1.88 -3.26
N ASP A 22 10.84 0.62 -3.18
CA ASP A 22 11.13 -0.45 -4.12
C ASP A 22 10.15 -1.62 -3.97
N THR A 23 10.35 -2.69 -4.74
CA THR A 23 9.76 -4.01 -4.49
C THR A 23 10.40 -4.65 -3.24
N GLU A 24 9.65 -5.52 -2.56
CA GLU A 24 10.13 -6.30 -1.40
C GLU A 24 10.59 -5.47 -0.19
N VAL A 25 10.16 -4.21 -0.10
CA VAL A 25 10.43 -3.36 1.07
C VAL A 25 9.45 -3.56 2.23
N GLY A 26 8.49 -4.50 2.10
CA GLY A 26 7.52 -4.85 3.14
C GLY A 26 6.22 -4.06 3.08
N LYS A 27 5.82 -3.57 1.90
CA LYS A 27 4.51 -2.86 1.74
C LYS A 27 3.35 -3.65 2.32
N THR A 28 3.25 -4.93 1.99
CA THR A 28 2.14 -5.80 2.40
C THR A 28 2.08 -5.98 3.92
N LEU A 29 3.24 -6.12 4.57
CA LEU A 29 3.34 -6.16 6.02
C LEU A 29 2.79 -4.86 6.66
N ILE A 30 3.18 -3.71 6.11
CA ILE A 30 2.75 -2.40 6.62
C ILE A 30 1.30 -2.10 6.27
N SER A 31 0.84 -2.48 5.08
CA SER A 31 -0.58 -2.38 4.70
C SER A 31 -1.48 -3.16 5.64
N GLY A 32 -1.12 -4.41 5.96
CA GLY A 32 -1.84 -5.21 6.95
C GLY A 32 -1.79 -4.62 8.35
N ALA A 33 -0.63 -4.10 8.78
CA ALA A 33 -0.49 -3.42 10.06
C ALA A 33 -1.38 -2.16 10.17
N LEU A 34 -1.49 -1.37 9.10
CA LEU A 34 -2.38 -0.22 9.03
C LEU A 34 -3.86 -0.63 9.06
N ILE A 35 -4.25 -1.70 8.36
CA ILE A 35 -5.62 -2.25 8.45
C ILE A 35 -5.94 -2.61 9.90
N ILE A 36 -5.04 -3.29 10.61
CA ILE A 36 -5.23 -3.65 12.02
C ILE A 36 -5.39 -2.41 12.92
N GLN A 37 -4.60 -1.36 12.67
CA GLN A 37 -4.73 -0.10 13.42
C GLN A 37 -6.07 0.59 13.14
N LEU A 38 -6.49 0.70 11.89
CA LEU A 38 -7.75 1.32 11.49
C LEU A 38 -8.98 0.58 12.04
N LYS A 39 -8.93 -0.74 12.16
CA LYS A 39 -10.01 -1.55 12.76
C LYS A 39 -10.29 -1.24 14.23
N LYS A 40 -9.40 -0.54 14.92
CA LYS A 40 -9.65 -0.07 16.29
C LYS A 40 -10.63 1.10 16.34
N GLN A 41 -10.82 1.82 15.22
CA GLN A 41 -11.60 3.05 15.15
C GLN A 41 -12.74 3.00 14.12
N HIS A 42 -12.70 2.01 13.20
CA HIS A 42 -13.64 1.88 12.09
C HIS A 42 -14.28 0.49 12.09
N ALA A 43 -15.59 0.42 11.82
CA ALA A 43 -16.33 -0.83 11.83
C ALA A 43 -16.02 -1.71 10.63
N VAL A 44 -15.85 -1.11 9.44
CA VAL A 44 -15.53 -1.83 8.20
C VAL A 44 -14.27 -1.24 7.58
N VAL A 45 -13.19 -2.03 7.55
CA VAL A 45 -11.90 -1.65 6.96
C VAL A 45 -11.56 -2.59 5.82
N ALA A 46 -11.33 -2.02 4.63
CA ALA A 46 -10.96 -2.75 3.42
C ALA A 46 -9.46 -2.66 3.13
N GLY A 47 -8.93 -3.73 2.54
CA GLY A 47 -7.67 -3.72 1.80
C GLY A 47 -7.97 -3.71 0.30
N PHE A 48 -7.19 -2.98 -0.49
CA PHE A 48 -7.33 -2.90 -1.93
C PHE A 48 -5.95 -2.88 -2.61
N LYS A 49 -5.85 -3.56 -3.76
CA LYS A 49 -4.64 -3.56 -4.57
C LYS A 49 -5.03 -3.51 -6.04
N PRO A 50 -4.71 -2.45 -6.80
CA PRO A 50 -5.23 -2.27 -8.17
C PRO A 50 -4.79 -3.37 -9.13
N VAL A 51 -3.59 -3.90 -8.93
CA VAL A 51 -3.02 -4.98 -9.72
C VAL A 51 -2.01 -5.76 -8.87
N VAL A 52 -1.98 -7.07 -9.06
CA VAL A 52 -0.90 -7.95 -8.58
C VAL A 52 -0.24 -8.65 -9.75
N ALA A 53 1.05 -8.93 -9.61
CA ALA A 53 1.83 -9.77 -10.53
C ALA A 53 2.56 -10.85 -9.73
N GLY A 54 2.46 -12.10 -10.18
CA GLY A 54 2.94 -13.26 -9.45
C GLY A 54 1.80 -13.97 -8.73
N MET A 55 1.27 -15.00 -9.38
CA MET A 55 0.31 -15.92 -8.77
C MET A 55 1.03 -17.21 -8.43
N SER A 56 0.72 -17.78 -7.28
CA SER A 56 1.27 -19.05 -6.80
C SER A 56 0.15 -20.04 -6.52
N LEU A 57 0.43 -21.32 -6.68
CA LEU A 57 -0.51 -22.39 -6.33
C LEU A 57 -0.41 -22.66 -4.82
N ILE A 58 -1.37 -22.14 -4.05
CA ILE A 58 -1.42 -22.29 -2.60
C ILE A 58 -2.66 -23.11 -2.25
N SER A 59 -2.48 -24.25 -1.60
CA SER A 59 -3.56 -25.18 -1.24
C SER A 59 -4.48 -25.55 -2.42
N GLY A 60 -3.90 -25.73 -3.62
CA GLY A 60 -4.64 -26.13 -4.82
C GLY A 60 -5.40 -25.01 -5.54
N LYS A 61 -5.25 -23.74 -5.09
CA LYS A 61 -5.85 -22.56 -5.74
C LYS A 61 -4.77 -21.59 -6.17
N TRP A 62 -4.93 -21.01 -7.36
CA TRP A 62 -4.10 -19.90 -7.80
C TRP A 62 -4.47 -18.65 -7.01
N CYS A 63 -3.51 -18.08 -6.30
CA CYS A 63 -3.70 -16.86 -5.53
C CYS A 63 -2.39 -16.06 -5.43
N ASN A 64 -2.53 -14.79 -5.08
CA ASN A 64 -1.40 -13.91 -4.81
C ASN A 64 -1.23 -13.76 -3.30
N GLU A 65 0.01 -13.78 -2.85
CA GLU A 65 0.40 -13.73 -1.43
C GLU A 65 -0.02 -12.42 -0.75
N ASP A 66 0.08 -11.28 -1.44
CA ASP A 66 -0.33 -9.99 -0.90
C ASP A 66 -1.84 -9.94 -0.66
N LEU A 67 -2.63 -10.48 -1.61
CA LEU A 67 -4.09 -10.54 -1.47
C LEU A 67 -4.51 -11.44 -0.31
N LEU A 68 -3.85 -12.57 -0.13
CA LEU A 68 -4.09 -13.46 1.02
C LEU A 68 -3.77 -12.75 2.34
N ALA A 69 -2.62 -12.07 2.41
CA ALA A 69 -2.23 -11.33 3.61
C ALA A 69 -3.24 -10.22 3.93
N LEU A 70 -3.59 -9.36 2.97
CA LEU A 70 -4.56 -8.27 3.18
C LEU A 70 -5.93 -8.81 3.57
N SER A 71 -6.42 -9.87 2.90
CA SER A 71 -7.73 -10.46 3.20
C SER A 71 -7.79 -11.09 4.58
N SER A 72 -6.67 -11.57 5.10
CA SER A 72 -6.62 -12.21 6.43
C SER A 72 -6.85 -11.23 7.59
N VAL A 73 -6.57 -9.93 7.39
CA VAL A 73 -6.67 -8.90 8.44
C VAL A 73 -7.79 -7.91 8.23
N MET A 74 -8.26 -7.69 7.00
CA MET A 74 -9.42 -6.82 6.74
C MET A 74 -10.71 -7.48 7.25
N ASN A 75 -11.75 -6.67 7.50
CA ASN A 75 -13.09 -7.17 7.81
C ASN A 75 -14.15 -6.78 6.76
N TYR A 76 -13.77 -6.02 5.74
CA TYR A 76 -14.53 -5.91 4.51
C TYR A 76 -14.61 -7.30 3.82
N LYS A 77 -15.78 -7.69 3.37
CA LYS A 77 -15.98 -8.98 2.69
C LYS A 77 -16.27 -8.75 1.21
N PRO A 78 -15.35 -9.16 0.31
CA PRO A 78 -15.61 -9.18 -1.12
C PRO A 78 -16.84 -10.05 -1.43
N GLN A 79 -17.58 -9.70 -2.48
CA GLN A 79 -18.76 -10.44 -2.94
C GLN A 79 -18.36 -11.53 -3.95
N GLU A 80 -17.42 -11.20 -4.84
CA GLU A 80 -16.97 -12.05 -5.93
C GLU A 80 -15.45 -12.27 -5.84
N ASP A 81 -15.02 -13.04 -4.83
CA ASP A 81 -13.62 -13.39 -4.64
C ASP A 81 -12.67 -12.16 -4.58
N PHE A 82 -11.39 -12.33 -4.89
CA PHE A 82 -10.41 -11.24 -4.86
C PHE A 82 -10.58 -10.19 -5.96
N LEU A 83 -11.36 -10.45 -7.01
CA LEU A 83 -11.61 -9.48 -8.09
C LEU A 83 -12.28 -8.19 -7.59
N ASP A 84 -13.05 -8.27 -6.51
CA ASP A 84 -13.66 -7.09 -5.88
C ASP A 84 -12.65 -6.15 -5.21
N ILE A 85 -11.45 -6.63 -4.88
CA ILE A 85 -10.40 -5.85 -4.21
C ILE A 85 -9.12 -5.76 -5.02
N CYS A 86 -9.03 -6.53 -6.11
CA CYS A 86 -7.91 -6.53 -7.04
C CYS A 86 -8.39 -6.93 -8.44
N PRO A 87 -8.73 -5.97 -9.31
CA PRO A 87 -9.30 -6.26 -10.62
C PRO A 87 -8.33 -6.95 -11.59
N TYR A 88 -7.03 -6.83 -11.37
CA TYR A 88 -6.02 -7.44 -12.26
C TYR A 88 -5.06 -8.33 -11.49
N GLN A 89 -5.11 -9.64 -11.78
CA GLN A 89 -4.28 -10.66 -11.17
C GLN A 89 -3.44 -11.34 -12.27
N LEU A 90 -2.17 -10.95 -12.36
CA LEU A 90 -1.25 -11.39 -13.41
C LEU A 90 -0.41 -12.56 -12.92
N SER A 91 -0.19 -13.55 -13.78
CA SER A 91 0.45 -14.81 -13.39
C SER A 91 1.94 -14.68 -13.05
N THR A 92 2.68 -13.91 -13.84
CA THR A 92 4.16 -13.85 -13.76
C THR A 92 4.61 -12.74 -12.79
N PRO A 93 5.58 -13.00 -11.87
CA PRO A 93 6.12 -11.98 -10.97
C PRO A 93 7.10 -11.06 -11.71
N ALA A 94 6.56 -10.06 -12.42
CA ALA A 94 7.31 -9.05 -13.15
C ALA A 94 6.55 -7.74 -13.23
N ALA A 95 7.06 -6.74 -13.94
CA ALA A 95 6.41 -5.45 -14.09
C ALA A 95 5.01 -5.61 -14.73
N PRO A 96 3.94 -5.10 -14.10
CA PRO A 96 2.55 -5.41 -14.48
C PRO A 96 2.24 -5.14 -15.95
N HIS A 97 2.68 -4.02 -16.51
CA HIS A 97 2.44 -3.65 -17.91
C HIS A 97 3.11 -4.63 -18.91
N LEU A 98 4.27 -5.21 -18.54
CA LEU A 98 4.95 -6.18 -19.38
C LEU A 98 4.23 -7.53 -19.36
N VAL A 99 3.85 -8.00 -18.17
CA VAL A 99 3.09 -9.26 -18.02
C VAL A 99 1.74 -9.16 -18.70
N ALA A 100 1.04 -8.04 -18.53
CA ALA A 100 -0.24 -7.79 -19.18
C ALA A 100 -0.12 -7.82 -20.71
N LYS A 101 0.91 -7.16 -21.25
CA LYS A 101 1.21 -7.19 -22.69
C LYS A 101 1.50 -8.61 -23.19
N GLU A 102 2.33 -9.38 -22.49
CA GLU A 102 2.67 -10.75 -22.85
C GLU A 102 1.44 -11.68 -22.81
N SER A 103 0.56 -11.47 -21.82
CA SER A 103 -0.67 -12.24 -21.65
C SER A 103 -1.85 -11.73 -22.48
N ASN A 104 -1.65 -10.71 -23.31
CA ASN A 104 -2.69 -10.03 -24.09
C ASN A 104 -3.88 -9.52 -23.19
N ILE A 105 -3.54 -9.07 -21.97
CA ILE A 105 -4.48 -8.48 -21.02
C ILE A 105 -4.37 -6.96 -21.13
N HIS A 106 -5.50 -6.27 -21.31
CA HIS A 106 -5.56 -4.82 -21.25
C HIS A 106 -5.78 -4.36 -19.80
N LEU A 107 -4.82 -3.62 -19.23
CA LEU A 107 -4.96 -3.01 -17.90
C LEU A 107 -5.78 -1.73 -18.03
N ASP A 108 -7.09 -1.85 -18.01
CA ASP A 108 -7.99 -0.70 -18.07
C ASP A 108 -7.94 0.08 -16.74
N TYR A 109 -7.44 1.30 -16.84
CA TYR A 109 -7.26 2.19 -15.71
C TYR A 109 -8.60 2.59 -15.04
N GLU A 110 -9.65 2.80 -15.85
CA GLU A 110 -10.98 3.14 -15.34
C GLU A 110 -11.63 1.98 -14.58
N VAL A 111 -11.35 0.74 -14.98
CA VAL A 111 -11.78 -0.45 -14.23
C VAL A 111 -11.15 -0.44 -12.83
N MET A 112 -9.85 -0.14 -12.71
CA MET A 112 -9.18 -0.04 -11.41
C MET A 112 -9.81 1.02 -10.51
N LEU A 113 -10.08 2.22 -11.07
CA LEU A 113 -10.73 3.30 -10.34
C LEU A 113 -12.17 2.97 -9.93
N ASN A 114 -12.94 2.34 -10.81
CA ASN A 114 -14.33 1.99 -10.54
C ASN A 114 -14.45 0.90 -9.48
N VAL A 115 -13.57 -0.11 -9.49
CA VAL A 115 -13.54 -1.14 -8.44
C VAL A 115 -13.12 -0.51 -7.12
N PHE A 116 -12.09 0.34 -7.10
CA PHE A 116 -11.70 1.09 -5.90
C PHE A 116 -12.87 1.90 -5.33
N LYS A 117 -13.59 2.68 -6.15
CA LYS A 117 -14.74 3.48 -5.71
C LYS A 117 -15.81 2.63 -5.02
N LYS A 118 -16.15 1.48 -5.60
CA LYS A 118 -17.14 0.54 -5.03
C LYS A 118 -16.73 0.03 -3.64
N VAL A 119 -15.45 -0.34 -3.47
CA VAL A 119 -14.92 -0.80 -2.17
C VAL A 119 -14.90 0.35 -1.18
N HIS A 120 -14.41 1.52 -1.60
CA HIS A 120 -14.32 2.71 -0.76
C HIS A 120 -15.70 3.19 -0.28
N GLU A 121 -16.74 3.12 -1.13
CA GLU A 121 -18.12 3.45 -0.75
C GLU A 121 -18.70 2.51 0.32
N LYS A 122 -18.32 1.24 0.28
CA LYS A 122 -18.83 0.18 1.18
C LYS A 122 -17.99 -0.02 2.45
N SER A 123 -16.92 0.74 2.63
CA SER A 123 -16.05 0.67 3.81
C SER A 123 -15.99 2.00 4.54
N ASP A 124 -15.69 1.98 5.85
CA ASP A 124 -15.48 3.18 6.67
C ASP A 124 -14.04 3.69 6.51
N ALA A 125 -13.10 2.76 6.30
CA ALA A 125 -11.71 3.06 6.01
C ALA A 125 -11.12 2.06 5.00
N ILE A 126 -10.08 2.49 4.28
CA ILE A 126 -9.44 1.66 3.25
C ILE A 126 -7.92 1.82 3.27
N VAL A 127 -7.22 0.71 3.08
CA VAL A 127 -5.77 0.72 2.80
C VAL A 127 -5.56 0.22 1.37
N VAL A 128 -5.02 1.09 0.53
CA VAL A 128 -4.69 0.77 -0.85
C VAL A 128 -3.20 0.49 -0.95
N GLU A 129 -2.84 -0.70 -1.36
CA GLU A 129 -1.44 -1.07 -1.56
C GLU A 129 -1.04 -0.89 -3.02
N GLY A 130 0.01 -0.08 -3.24
CA GLY A 130 0.66 0.05 -4.55
C GLY A 130 1.45 -1.21 -4.94
N VAL A 131 1.89 -1.25 -6.18
CA VAL A 131 2.73 -2.33 -6.73
C VAL A 131 4.14 -1.80 -7.00
N GLY A 132 5.18 -2.55 -6.62
CA GLY A 132 6.58 -2.10 -6.76
C GLY A 132 6.85 -0.79 -6.03
N GLY A 133 7.48 0.18 -6.71
CA GLY A 133 7.69 1.53 -6.21
C GLY A 133 6.51 2.48 -6.48
N PHE A 134 6.75 3.80 -6.35
CA PHE A 134 5.69 4.81 -6.52
C PHE A 134 5.28 5.04 -7.99
N LYS A 135 6.22 4.94 -8.94
CA LYS A 135 5.98 5.24 -10.37
C LYS A 135 6.08 3.98 -11.22
N VAL A 136 5.13 3.07 -11.09
CA VAL A 136 5.09 1.83 -11.87
C VAL A 136 4.12 1.99 -13.05
N PRO A 137 4.56 1.74 -14.30
CA PRO A 137 3.68 1.84 -15.45
C PRO A 137 2.53 0.81 -15.40
N PHE A 138 1.33 1.26 -15.79
CA PHE A 138 0.18 0.40 -16.00
C PHE A 138 -0.08 0.24 -17.50
N HIS A 139 -0.84 1.18 -18.10
CA HIS A 139 -1.16 1.20 -19.52
C HIS A 139 -1.39 2.66 -19.98
N ASP A 140 -1.24 2.94 -21.28
CA ASP A 140 -1.53 4.23 -21.91
C ASP A 140 -0.93 5.46 -21.21
N GLY A 141 0.33 5.32 -20.76
CA GLY A 141 1.05 6.39 -20.07
C GLY A 141 0.63 6.61 -18.62
N LYS A 142 -0.36 5.89 -18.10
CA LYS A 142 -0.76 5.90 -16.70
C LYS A 142 0.19 5.06 -15.85
N THR A 143 0.39 5.50 -14.60
CA THR A 143 1.25 4.86 -13.61
C THR A 143 0.53 4.66 -12.29
N SER A 144 1.11 3.90 -11.38
CA SER A 144 0.62 3.79 -10.00
C SER A 144 0.57 5.14 -9.27
N ALA A 145 1.43 6.10 -9.66
CA ALA A 145 1.42 7.45 -9.11
C ALA A 145 0.19 8.26 -9.59
N ASP A 146 -0.26 8.06 -10.84
CA ASP A 146 -1.50 8.65 -11.34
C ASP A 146 -2.70 8.08 -10.60
N PHE A 147 -2.70 6.76 -10.35
CA PHE A 147 -3.73 6.11 -9.56
C PHE A 147 -3.79 6.65 -8.12
N ALA A 148 -2.64 6.80 -7.46
CA ALA A 148 -2.57 7.41 -6.13
C ALA A 148 -3.13 8.83 -6.11
N GLN A 149 -2.83 9.62 -7.15
CA GLN A 149 -3.32 10.99 -7.31
C GLN A 149 -4.84 11.04 -7.52
N ASP A 150 -5.37 10.18 -8.39
CA ASP A 150 -6.79 10.17 -8.73
C ASP A 150 -7.68 9.66 -7.59
N ILE A 151 -7.18 8.75 -6.73
CA ILE A 151 -7.90 8.31 -5.53
C ILE A 151 -7.77 9.27 -4.35
N GLY A 152 -6.74 10.14 -4.33
CA GLY A 152 -6.58 11.24 -3.39
C GLY A 152 -6.34 10.85 -1.92
N LEU A 153 -6.00 9.61 -1.63
CA LEU A 153 -5.70 9.19 -0.27
C LEU A 153 -4.32 9.69 0.19
N PRO A 154 -4.16 10.01 1.50
CA PRO A 154 -2.85 10.28 2.07
C PRO A 154 -1.89 9.10 1.85
N VAL A 155 -0.62 9.39 1.56
CA VAL A 155 0.37 8.38 1.22
C VAL A 155 1.19 8.00 2.46
N VAL A 156 1.38 6.70 2.67
CA VAL A 156 2.38 6.15 3.60
C VAL A 156 3.52 5.55 2.78
N LEU A 157 4.73 6.03 3.03
CA LEU A 157 5.94 5.55 2.36
C LEU A 157 6.65 4.48 3.19
N VAL A 158 6.82 3.29 2.66
CA VAL A 158 7.62 2.21 3.26
C VAL A 158 9.04 2.28 2.72
N VAL A 159 10.00 2.49 3.60
CA VAL A 159 11.42 2.54 3.27
C VAL A 159 12.08 1.24 3.72
N GLY A 160 12.53 0.42 2.77
CA GLY A 160 13.36 -0.74 3.06
C GLY A 160 14.76 -0.28 3.48
N MET A 161 15.12 -0.54 4.74
CA MET A 161 16.38 -0.08 5.32
C MET A 161 17.55 -0.93 4.81
N ARG A 162 18.22 -0.42 3.80
CA ARG A 162 19.41 -1.00 3.16
C ARG A 162 20.29 0.11 2.58
N LEU A 163 21.54 -0.18 2.25
CA LEU A 163 22.41 0.81 1.59
C LEU A 163 21.75 1.37 0.31
N GLY A 164 21.72 2.71 0.20
CA GLY A 164 21.02 3.44 -0.86
C GLY A 164 19.59 3.88 -0.50
N CYS A 165 19.04 3.47 0.65
CA CYS A 165 17.68 3.81 1.05
C CYS A 165 17.43 5.31 1.17
N ILE A 166 18.43 6.11 1.59
CA ILE A 166 18.30 7.57 1.71
C ILE A 166 17.94 8.17 0.35
N ASN A 167 18.73 7.87 -0.69
CA ASN A 167 18.46 8.37 -2.04
C ASN A 167 17.07 7.93 -2.54
N HIS A 168 16.72 6.65 -2.42
CA HIS A 168 15.43 6.14 -2.89
C HIS A 168 14.24 6.76 -2.12
N ALA A 169 14.39 6.96 -0.81
CA ALA A 169 13.35 7.55 0.01
C ALA A 169 13.11 9.03 -0.35
N LEU A 170 14.17 9.81 -0.51
CA LEU A 170 14.07 11.23 -0.87
C LEU A 170 13.47 11.43 -2.26
N LEU A 171 13.95 10.69 -3.26
CA LEU A 171 13.38 10.74 -4.62
C LEU A 171 11.90 10.33 -4.62
N THR A 172 11.52 9.33 -3.83
CA THR A 172 10.12 8.89 -3.75
C THR A 172 9.25 9.93 -3.02
N ALA A 173 9.73 10.50 -1.92
CA ALA A 173 9.02 11.56 -1.19
C ALA A 173 8.81 12.80 -2.07
N GLU A 174 9.84 13.23 -2.80
CA GLU A 174 9.74 14.32 -3.77
C GLU A 174 8.73 14.01 -4.88
N ALA A 175 8.74 12.80 -5.43
CA ALA A 175 7.79 12.38 -6.45
C ALA A 175 6.34 12.37 -5.94
N ILE A 176 6.10 11.98 -4.68
CA ILE A 176 4.78 12.04 -4.04
C ILE A 176 4.30 13.49 -3.93
N GLN A 177 5.15 14.38 -3.38
CA GLN A 177 4.83 15.78 -3.17
C GLN A 177 4.63 16.55 -4.48
N SER A 178 5.44 16.27 -5.51
CA SER A 178 5.31 16.91 -6.82
C SER A 178 3.96 16.66 -7.51
N ARG A 179 3.23 15.64 -7.07
CA ARG A 179 1.86 15.33 -7.51
C ARG A 179 0.77 15.95 -6.64
N GLY A 180 1.14 16.80 -5.67
CA GLY A 180 0.19 17.41 -4.75
C GLY A 180 -0.39 16.44 -3.71
N LEU A 181 0.19 15.25 -3.56
CA LEU A 181 -0.25 14.26 -2.59
C LEU A 181 0.31 14.57 -1.20
N ARG A 182 -0.52 14.37 -0.17
CA ARG A 182 -0.10 14.47 1.22
C ARG A 182 0.70 13.21 1.61
N LEU A 183 1.97 13.36 1.93
CA LEU A 183 2.75 12.32 2.58
C LEU A 183 2.35 12.30 4.06
N ALA A 184 1.53 11.31 4.45
CA ALA A 184 1.02 11.16 5.82
C ALA A 184 2.12 10.78 6.81
N GLY A 185 3.12 10.05 6.32
CA GLY A 185 4.28 9.62 7.08
C GLY A 185 5.04 8.53 6.35
N TRP A 186 6.09 8.05 6.99
CA TRP A 186 6.90 6.96 6.47
C TRP A 186 7.25 5.93 7.55
N VAL A 187 7.57 4.72 7.12
CA VAL A 187 7.93 3.60 7.99
C VAL A 187 9.31 3.11 7.58
N ALA A 188 10.23 3.03 8.55
CA ALA A 188 11.50 2.38 8.37
C ALA A 188 11.32 0.87 8.58
N ASN A 189 11.44 0.06 7.53
CA ASN A 189 11.32 -1.38 7.63
C ASN A 189 12.70 -2.04 7.47
N THR A 190 13.18 -2.70 8.52
CA THR A 190 14.46 -3.41 8.51
C THR A 190 14.27 -4.80 7.94
N THR A 191 14.75 -5.02 6.72
CA THR A 191 14.61 -6.29 5.98
C THR A 191 15.85 -7.16 6.06
N GLY A 192 16.87 -6.74 6.81
CA GLY A 192 18.13 -7.44 6.99
C GLY A 192 19.19 -6.56 7.67
N PRO A 193 20.40 -7.05 7.89
CA PRO A 193 21.45 -6.30 8.57
C PRO A 193 21.84 -5.05 7.79
N MET A 194 21.93 -3.92 8.48
CA MET A 194 22.33 -2.63 7.92
C MET A 194 23.33 -1.93 8.85
N THR A 195 24.50 -1.57 8.32
CA THR A 195 25.48 -0.73 9.03
C THR A 195 24.91 0.68 9.20
N LEU A 196 25.13 1.28 10.39
CA LEU A 196 24.67 2.63 10.74
C LEU A 196 23.13 2.81 10.55
N LEU A 197 22.35 1.80 10.92
CA LEU A 197 20.89 1.82 10.76
C LEU A 197 20.26 3.03 11.44
N GLN A 198 20.65 3.32 12.68
CA GLN A 198 20.06 4.42 13.46
C GLN A 198 20.40 5.79 12.86
N GLU A 199 21.61 5.95 12.37
CA GLU A 199 22.09 7.18 11.72
C GLU A 199 21.38 7.41 10.37
N ASN A 200 21.11 6.34 9.63
CA ASN A 200 20.32 6.43 8.40
C ASN A 200 18.86 6.82 8.70
N ILE A 201 18.24 6.25 9.73
CA ILE A 201 16.90 6.63 10.18
C ILE A 201 16.88 8.10 10.61
N ALA A 202 17.81 8.52 11.47
CA ALA A 202 17.90 9.91 11.92
C ALA A 202 18.09 10.90 10.76
N THR A 203 18.87 10.52 9.74
CA THR A 203 19.04 11.31 8.52
C THR A 203 17.71 11.45 7.76
N LEU A 204 16.98 10.36 7.60
CA LEU A 204 15.66 10.39 6.92
C LEU A 204 14.61 11.18 7.71
N GLU A 205 14.62 11.11 9.06
CA GLU A 205 13.73 11.94 9.91
C GLU A 205 13.96 13.44 9.71
N GLN A 206 15.19 13.85 9.44
CA GLN A 206 15.52 15.25 9.18
C GLN A 206 15.13 15.70 7.75
N LEU A 207 15.21 14.79 6.78
CA LEU A 207 15.09 15.13 5.36
C LEU A 207 13.71 14.86 4.76
N ILE A 208 12.98 13.87 5.28
CA ILE A 208 11.61 13.60 4.80
C ILE A 208 10.64 14.53 5.53
N PRO A 209 9.91 15.42 4.82
CA PRO A 209 8.98 16.38 5.44
C PRO A 209 7.65 15.72 5.85
N ALA A 210 7.74 14.61 6.59
CA ALA A 210 6.60 13.86 7.09
C ALA A 210 7.04 13.01 8.31
N PRO A 211 6.16 12.72 9.27
CA PRO A 211 6.52 12.00 10.48
C PRO A 211 6.98 10.56 10.21
N LEU A 212 7.97 10.10 10.98
CA LEU A 212 8.29 8.68 11.12
C LEU A 212 7.16 8.00 11.92
N LEU A 213 6.41 7.13 11.26
CA LEU A 213 5.28 6.40 11.86
C LEU A 213 5.75 5.19 12.69
N GLY A 214 6.91 4.65 12.39
CA GLY A 214 7.48 3.54 13.14
C GLY A 214 8.73 2.98 12.51
N VAL A 215 9.49 2.25 13.35
CA VAL A 215 10.64 1.46 12.93
C VAL A 215 10.30 0.00 13.15
N ILE A 216 10.18 -0.76 12.07
CA ILE A 216 9.95 -2.20 12.15
C ILE A 216 11.32 -2.87 12.19
N PRO A 217 11.67 -3.55 13.28
CA PRO A 217 12.92 -4.30 13.34
C PRO A 217 12.88 -5.49 12.38
N GLU A 218 14.01 -6.09 12.12
CA GLU A 218 14.04 -7.39 11.46
C GLU A 218 13.20 -8.39 12.27
N LEU A 219 12.11 -8.86 11.65
CA LEU A 219 11.23 -9.82 12.32
C LEU A 219 11.85 -11.22 12.31
N PRO A 220 11.63 -12.03 13.36
CA PRO A 220 12.03 -13.44 13.39
C PRO A 220 11.52 -14.19 12.16
N LYS A 221 12.27 -15.20 11.73
CA LYS A 221 11.99 -15.94 10.49
C LYS A 221 10.60 -16.55 10.43
N GLU A 222 10.02 -16.90 11.56
CA GLU A 222 8.66 -17.41 11.66
C GLU A 222 7.58 -16.39 11.27
N PHE A 223 7.89 -15.09 11.33
CA PHE A 223 6.98 -14.01 10.93
C PHE A 223 7.16 -13.56 9.46
N VAL A 224 8.31 -13.87 8.84
CA VAL A 224 8.58 -13.41 7.46
C VAL A 224 8.25 -14.46 6.41
N GLN A 225 7.49 -15.49 6.76
CA GLN A 225 6.96 -16.44 5.79
C GLN A 225 5.91 -15.76 4.91
N VAL A 226 5.96 -16.03 3.63
CA VAL A 226 5.04 -15.46 2.63
C VAL A 226 3.97 -16.51 2.31
N PRO A 227 2.67 -16.18 2.32
CA PRO A 227 2.08 -14.88 2.67
C PRO A 227 2.28 -14.54 4.16
N TYR A 228 2.42 -13.24 4.45
CA TYR A 228 2.49 -12.79 5.84
C TYR A 228 1.27 -13.23 6.64
N GLY A 229 1.51 -13.91 7.76
CA GLY A 229 0.46 -14.28 8.70
C GLY A 229 -0.07 -13.07 9.50
N ILE A 230 -1.25 -13.24 10.09
CA ILE A 230 -1.88 -12.20 10.95
C ILE A 230 -0.93 -11.76 12.06
N SER A 231 -0.25 -12.70 12.72
CA SER A 231 0.69 -12.42 13.83
C SER A 231 1.87 -11.52 13.41
N ALA A 232 2.37 -11.67 12.19
CA ALA A 232 3.42 -10.78 11.66
C ALA A 232 2.91 -9.34 11.51
N MET A 233 1.71 -9.16 10.95
CA MET A 233 1.09 -7.86 10.77
C MET A 233 0.67 -7.21 12.09
N GLU A 234 0.18 -8.00 13.07
CA GLU A 234 -0.07 -7.54 14.44
C GLU A 234 1.21 -7.07 15.12
N LYS A 235 2.30 -7.84 14.97
CA LYS A 235 3.61 -7.46 15.48
C LYS A 235 4.09 -6.17 14.85
N ALA A 236 4.01 -6.02 13.53
CA ALA A 236 4.34 -4.78 12.84
C ALA A 236 3.46 -3.62 13.32
N ALA A 237 2.15 -3.83 13.48
CA ALA A 237 1.22 -2.83 13.99
C ALA A 237 1.60 -2.32 15.40
N SER A 238 2.22 -3.16 16.24
CA SER A 238 2.67 -2.74 17.56
C SER A 238 3.85 -1.75 17.55
N TYR A 239 4.58 -1.67 16.46
CA TYR A 239 5.67 -0.69 16.28
C TYR A 239 5.22 0.61 15.61
N LEU A 240 4.00 0.65 15.07
CA LEU A 240 3.47 1.88 14.46
C LEU A 240 2.87 2.79 15.54
N LYS A 241 3.20 4.08 15.45
CA LYS A 241 2.47 5.13 16.17
C LYS A 241 1.03 5.16 15.65
N ASN A 242 0.09 5.60 16.50
CA ASN A 242 -1.30 5.73 16.08
C ASN A 242 -1.39 6.60 14.82
N VAL A 243 -1.91 6.00 13.76
CA VAL A 243 -2.14 6.67 12.48
C VAL A 243 -3.63 7.02 12.44
N SER A 244 -3.92 8.30 12.55
CA SER A 244 -5.29 8.85 12.47
C SER A 244 -5.50 9.61 11.17
#